data_e88f0043d0bd23fbbc7b42d71d0bbff2
#
_entry.id   e88f0043d0bd23fbbc7b42d71d0bbff2
#
_cell.length_a   1.000
_cell.length_b   1.000
_cell.length_c   1.000
_cell.angle_alpha   90.00
_cell.angle_beta   90.00
_cell.angle_gamma   90.00
#
_symmetry.space_group_name_H-M   'P 1'
#
loop_
_entity.id
_entity.type
_entity.pdbx_description
1 polymer ?
#
loop_
_entity_poly.entity_id
_entity_poly.type
_entity_poly.pdbx_seq_one_letter_code
_entity_poly.pdbx_strand_id
1 'polypeptide(L)'
;SVLEALIPILEAKGQALVTTREPGGVAVAEKIRDVVLDPKYTEIDEKTELLLYIASRRQHLVERILPALDRGEMVLVDRFIDSSVAYQGFGRGLKVADIDWLNDFATDGLKPDLTLYFDIEAEEGLARIAKSRERGADRLDRESVEWHRHVREGYLSILEKEPNRVRKIDASQPLEKVVADTLAVLAEQVESLR
;
A
#
# COMPACT_ATOMS: atom_id res chain seq x y z
N SER A 1 13.46 5.04 -3.75
CA SER A 1 12.05 5.33 -3.37
C SER A 1 11.99 6.17 -2.09
N VAL A 2 10.81 6.72 -1.77
CA VAL A 2 10.59 7.45 -0.51
C VAL A 2 10.92 6.55 0.69
N LEU A 3 10.46 5.30 0.65
CA LEU A 3 10.71 4.34 1.74
C LEU A 3 12.21 4.10 1.98
N GLU A 4 12.99 3.92 0.93
CA GLU A 4 14.46 3.76 1.03
C GLU A 4 15.15 4.98 1.63
N ALA A 5 14.64 6.17 1.35
CA ALA A 5 15.16 7.40 1.93
C ALA A 5 14.75 7.59 3.41
N LEU A 6 13.58 7.10 3.80
CA LEU A 6 13.07 7.20 5.18
C LEU A 6 13.76 6.25 6.16
N ILE A 7 14.05 5.02 5.74
CA ILE A 7 14.61 3.97 6.61
C ILE A 7 15.83 4.46 7.41
N PRO A 8 16.91 4.95 6.78
CA PRO A 8 18.11 5.36 7.52
C PRO A 8 17.83 6.53 8.47
N ILE A 9 16.88 7.40 8.16
CA ILE A 9 16.53 8.54 9.00
C ILE A 9 15.80 8.06 10.27
N LEU A 10 14.88 7.12 10.12
CA LEU A 10 14.13 6.56 11.25
C LEU A 10 15.03 5.71 12.15
N GLU A 11 15.90 4.90 11.57
CA GLU A 11 16.91 4.13 12.32
C GLU A 11 17.86 5.02 13.10
N ALA A 12 18.31 6.13 12.51
CA ALA A 12 19.15 7.12 13.20
C ALA A 12 18.44 7.80 14.38
N LYS A 13 17.11 7.83 14.37
CA LYS A 13 16.28 8.27 15.50
C LYS A 13 16.05 7.17 16.56
N GLY A 14 16.67 6.00 16.41
CA GLY A 14 16.58 4.89 17.36
C GLY A 14 15.31 4.02 17.20
N GLN A 15 14.59 4.14 16.08
CA GLN A 15 13.44 3.29 15.81
C GLN A 15 13.86 1.89 15.37
N ALA A 16 13.47 0.87 16.13
CA ALA A 16 13.48 -0.50 15.63
C ALA A 16 12.35 -0.66 14.63
N LEU A 17 12.66 -0.98 13.38
CA LEU A 17 11.66 -1.03 12.32
C LEU A 17 11.81 -2.25 11.42
N VAL A 18 10.66 -2.69 10.90
CA VAL A 18 10.54 -3.71 9.87
C VAL A 18 9.88 -3.10 8.65
N THR A 19 10.49 -3.29 7.49
CA THR A 19 9.90 -2.89 6.21
C THR A 19 9.42 -4.10 5.45
N THR A 20 8.24 -3.99 4.84
CA THR A 20 7.63 -5.08 4.08
C THR A 20 6.64 -4.52 3.06
N ARG A 21 6.04 -5.39 2.24
CA ARG A 21 5.09 -4.98 1.20
C ARG A 21 3.99 -6.01 0.97
N GLU A 22 2.88 -5.57 0.39
CA GLU A 22 1.82 -6.41 -0.12
C GLU A 22 1.54 -6.16 -1.62
N PRO A 23 1.10 -7.20 -2.36
CA PRO A 23 1.10 -8.61 -1.97
C PRO A 23 2.53 -9.14 -1.86
N GLY A 24 2.77 -10.10 -0.99
CA GLY A 24 4.09 -10.70 -0.77
C GLY A 24 4.59 -10.55 0.67
N GLY A 25 5.90 -10.41 0.83
CA GLY A 25 6.56 -10.19 2.12
C GLY A 25 6.95 -11.47 2.87
N VAL A 26 6.33 -12.62 2.58
CA VAL A 26 6.64 -13.95 3.10
C VAL A 26 6.47 -15.01 2.02
N ALA A 27 7.05 -16.19 2.18
CA ALA A 27 7.20 -17.17 1.11
C ALA A 27 5.88 -17.55 0.40
N VAL A 28 4.83 -17.86 1.16
CA VAL A 28 3.52 -18.22 0.57
C VAL A 28 2.88 -17.01 -0.10
N ALA A 29 2.94 -15.83 0.53
CA ALA A 29 2.40 -14.60 -0.03
C ALA A 29 3.13 -14.18 -1.32
N GLU A 30 4.44 -14.43 -1.45
CA GLU A 30 5.19 -14.21 -2.70
C GLU A 30 4.69 -15.11 -3.84
N LYS A 31 4.31 -16.36 -3.56
CA LYS A 31 3.70 -17.24 -4.58
C LYS A 31 2.34 -16.72 -5.06
N ILE A 32 1.55 -16.18 -4.14
CA ILE A 32 0.29 -15.52 -4.51
C ILE A 32 0.56 -14.27 -5.35
N ARG A 33 1.58 -13.49 -5.00
CA ARG A 33 2.03 -12.34 -5.77
C ARG A 33 2.41 -12.73 -7.20
N ASP A 34 3.19 -13.80 -7.35
CA ASP A 34 3.61 -14.31 -8.67
C ASP A 34 2.40 -14.61 -9.57
N VAL A 35 1.30 -15.07 -8.99
CA VAL A 35 0.05 -15.32 -9.74
C VAL A 35 -0.70 -14.03 -10.02
N VAL A 36 -1.00 -13.24 -8.99
CA VAL A 36 -1.93 -12.10 -9.13
C VAL A 36 -1.38 -10.94 -9.95
N LEU A 37 -0.05 -10.79 -10.03
CA LEU A 37 0.62 -9.74 -10.79
C LEU A 37 1.17 -10.18 -12.16
N ASP A 38 1.17 -11.49 -12.47
CA ASP A 38 1.69 -11.98 -13.76
C ASP A 38 0.84 -11.44 -14.91
N PRO A 39 1.44 -10.67 -15.83
CA PRO A 39 0.72 -10.11 -16.97
C PRO A 39 0.20 -11.14 -17.98
N LYS A 40 0.55 -12.42 -17.81
CA LYS A 40 0.03 -13.53 -18.64
C LYS A 40 -1.39 -13.92 -18.23
N TYR A 41 -1.78 -13.72 -16.99
CA TYR A 41 -3.08 -14.13 -16.47
C TYR A 41 -4.11 -13.01 -16.63
N THR A 42 -4.47 -12.71 -17.86
CA THR A 42 -5.45 -11.65 -18.18
C THR A 42 -6.90 -12.05 -17.86
N GLU A 43 -7.14 -13.36 -17.67
CA GLU A 43 -8.44 -13.95 -17.36
C GLU A 43 -8.82 -13.95 -15.88
N ILE A 44 -7.95 -13.46 -14.98
CA ILE A 44 -8.25 -13.41 -13.55
C ILE A 44 -9.51 -12.56 -13.33
N ASP A 45 -10.54 -13.20 -12.77
CA ASP A 45 -11.79 -12.54 -12.37
C ASP A 45 -11.54 -11.57 -11.21
N GLU A 46 -12.29 -10.47 -11.12
CA GLU A 46 -12.09 -9.40 -10.15
C GLU A 46 -12.23 -9.88 -8.69
N LYS A 47 -13.16 -10.80 -8.42
CA LYS A 47 -13.30 -11.39 -7.08
C LYS A 47 -12.17 -12.35 -6.76
N THR A 48 -11.72 -13.12 -7.75
CA THR A 48 -10.53 -13.98 -7.61
C THR A 48 -9.30 -13.13 -7.30
N GLU A 49 -9.12 -12.00 -8.00
CA GLU A 49 -8.05 -11.03 -7.73
C GLU A 49 -8.12 -10.57 -6.27
N LEU A 50 -9.30 -10.10 -5.81
CA LEU A 50 -9.49 -9.66 -4.43
C LEU A 50 -9.16 -10.76 -3.43
N LEU A 51 -9.67 -11.98 -3.63
CA LEU A 51 -9.42 -13.11 -2.72
C LEU A 51 -7.95 -13.50 -2.64
N LEU A 52 -7.20 -13.40 -3.73
CA LEU A 52 -5.76 -13.61 -3.75
C LEU A 52 -5.03 -12.54 -2.91
N TYR A 53 -5.41 -11.27 -3.03
CA TYR A 53 -4.85 -10.21 -2.16
C TYR A 53 -5.16 -10.45 -0.70
N ILE A 54 -6.38 -10.84 -0.37
CA ILE A 54 -6.80 -11.14 1.01
C ILE A 54 -6.04 -12.33 1.58
N ALA A 55 -5.88 -13.41 0.82
CA ALA A 55 -5.11 -14.59 1.24
C ALA A 55 -3.62 -14.26 1.47
N SER A 56 -3.01 -13.49 0.55
CA SER A 56 -1.64 -12.99 0.71
C SER A 56 -1.49 -12.15 1.97
N ARG A 57 -2.44 -11.24 2.23
CA ARG A 57 -2.48 -10.37 3.42
C ARG A 57 -2.52 -11.18 4.71
N ARG A 58 -3.41 -12.18 4.80
CA ARG A 58 -3.51 -13.01 5.99
C ARG A 58 -2.20 -13.71 6.31
N GLN A 59 -1.57 -14.34 5.34
CA GLN A 59 -0.31 -15.03 5.54
C GLN A 59 0.83 -14.08 5.93
N HIS A 60 0.91 -12.93 5.26
CA HIS A 60 1.87 -11.89 5.56
C HIS A 60 1.70 -11.33 6.98
N LEU A 61 0.45 -11.08 7.40
CA LEU A 61 0.13 -10.58 8.73
C LEU A 61 0.66 -11.53 9.81
N VAL A 62 0.32 -12.82 9.74
CA VAL A 62 0.64 -13.78 10.81
C VAL A 62 2.10 -14.15 10.86
N GLU A 63 2.81 -14.16 9.73
CA GLU A 63 4.23 -14.54 9.69
C GLU A 63 5.19 -13.35 9.91
N ARG A 64 4.79 -12.14 9.55
CA ARG A 64 5.71 -10.99 9.52
C ARG A 64 5.25 -9.83 10.39
N ILE A 65 4.01 -9.34 10.18
CA ILE A 65 3.55 -8.10 10.82
C ILE A 65 3.31 -8.31 12.32
N LEU A 66 2.48 -9.27 12.70
CA LEU A 66 2.16 -9.50 14.12
C LEU A 66 3.40 -9.82 14.95
N PRO A 67 4.32 -10.71 14.52
CA PRO A 67 5.55 -10.94 15.29
C PRO A 67 6.45 -9.71 15.45
N ALA A 68 6.48 -8.81 14.47
CA ALA A 68 7.22 -7.55 14.57
C ALA A 68 6.58 -6.59 15.57
N LEU A 69 5.25 -6.44 15.52
CA LEU A 69 4.49 -5.64 16.48
C LEU A 69 4.63 -6.18 17.91
N ASP A 70 4.61 -7.49 18.09
CA ASP A 70 4.82 -8.14 19.40
C ASP A 70 6.21 -7.86 20.00
N ARG A 71 7.20 -7.60 19.16
CA ARG A 71 8.54 -7.14 19.60
C ARG A 71 8.62 -5.64 19.84
N GLY A 72 7.53 -4.89 19.61
CA GLY A 72 7.49 -3.43 19.73
C GLY A 72 8.19 -2.69 18.58
N GLU A 73 8.36 -3.34 17.44
CA GLU A 73 8.96 -2.74 16.25
C GLU A 73 7.93 -1.91 15.48
N MET A 74 8.37 -0.80 14.88
CA MET A 74 7.57 -0.06 13.90
C MET A 74 7.52 -0.85 12.60
N VAL A 75 6.31 -1.07 12.05
CA VAL A 75 6.13 -1.79 10.80
C VAL A 75 5.74 -0.82 9.69
N LEU A 76 6.59 -0.71 8.68
CA LEU A 76 6.32 0.06 7.45
C LEU A 76 5.92 -0.90 6.34
N VAL A 77 4.67 -0.82 5.93
CA VAL A 77 4.09 -1.70 4.89
C VAL A 77 3.82 -0.89 3.63
N ASP A 78 4.44 -1.26 2.52
CA ASP A 78 4.08 -0.74 1.22
C ASP A 78 2.82 -1.46 0.73
N ARG A 79 1.69 -0.77 0.77
CA ARG A 79 0.31 -1.20 0.54
C ARG A 79 -0.23 -2.14 1.64
N PHE A 80 -1.48 -1.89 2.03
CA PHE A 80 -2.22 -2.70 3.01
C PHE A 80 -3.72 -2.64 2.68
N ILE A 81 -4.60 -2.68 3.69
CA ILE A 81 -6.07 -2.76 3.52
C ILE A 81 -6.64 -1.69 2.59
N ASP A 82 -6.15 -0.45 2.67
CA ASP A 82 -6.63 0.68 1.87
C ASP A 82 -6.42 0.46 0.37
N SER A 83 -5.34 -0.23 0.00
CA SER A 83 -5.08 -0.57 -1.40
C SER A 83 -6.17 -1.47 -2.00
N SER A 84 -6.72 -2.44 -1.25
CA SER A 84 -7.81 -3.28 -1.75
C SER A 84 -9.08 -2.48 -1.98
N VAL A 85 -9.40 -1.51 -1.12
CA VAL A 85 -10.54 -0.61 -1.32
C VAL A 85 -10.35 0.23 -2.59
N ALA A 86 -9.17 0.83 -2.77
CA ALA A 86 -8.89 1.66 -3.93
C ALA A 86 -8.84 0.85 -5.24
N TYR A 87 -8.11 -0.25 -5.27
CA TYR A 87 -7.87 -1.04 -6.49
C TYR A 87 -9.04 -1.96 -6.83
N GLN A 88 -9.50 -2.78 -5.90
CA GLN A 88 -10.58 -3.72 -6.16
C GLN A 88 -11.96 -3.08 -5.98
N GLY A 89 -12.10 -2.13 -5.04
CA GLY A 89 -13.35 -1.39 -4.86
C GLY A 89 -13.58 -0.41 -5.99
N PHE A 90 -12.80 0.65 -6.07
CA PHE A 90 -12.99 1.70 -7.08
C PHE A 90 -12.47 1.31 -8.46
N GLY A 91 -11.32 0.66 -8.54
CA GLY A 91 -10.75 0.21 -9.82
C GLY A 91 -11.56 -0.89 -10.49
N ARG A 92 -11.96 -1.94 -9.76
CA ARG A 92 -12.76 -3.07 -10.31
C ARG A 92 -14.26 -2.93 -10.13
N GLY A 93 -14.73 -1.95 -9.36
CA GLY A 93 -16.16 -1.74 -9.10
C GLY A 93 -16.80 -2.74 -8.13
N LEU A 94 -15.99 -3.43 -7.30
CA LEU A 94 -16.51 -4.30 -6.27
C LEU A 94 -17.07 -3.49 -5.10
N LYS A 95 -18.03 -4.06 -4.36
CA LYS A 95 -18.65 -3.39 -3.22
C LYS A 95 -17.63 -3.18 -2.10
N VAL A 96 -17.43 -1.94 -1.69
CA VAL A 96 -16.50 -1.58 -0.61
C VAL A 96 -16.83 -2.31 0.69
N ALA A 97 -18.12 -2.47 1.03
CA ALA A 97 -18.52 -3.20 2.23
C ALA A 97 -18.06 -4.67 2.25
N ASP A 98 -18.05 -5.35 1.10
CA ASP A 98 -17.55 -6.73 1.00
C ASP A 98 -16.02 -6.76 1.18
N ILE A 99 -15.32 -5.76 0.66
CA ILE A 99 -13.86 -5.61 0.80
C ILE A 99 -13.50 -5.31 2.26
N ASP A 100 -14.22 -4.40 2.91
CA ASP A 100 -14.00 -4.06 4.31
C ASP A 100 -14.21 -5.29 5.21
N TRP A 101 -15.27 -6.06 4.95
CA TRP A 101 -15.52 -7.31 5.68
C TRP A 101 -14.40 -8.34 5.49
N LEU A 102 -13.93 -8.53 4.25
CA LEU A 102 -12.82 -9.46 3.96
C LEU A 102 -11.50 -8.97 4.59
N ASN A 103 -11.24 -7.67 4.58
CA ASN A 103 -10.10 -7.08 5.26
C ASN A 103 -10.16 -7.34 6.77
N ASP A 104 -11.29 -7.05 7.41
CA ASP A 104 -11.49 -7.27 8.84
C ASP A 104 -11.35 -8.75 9.20
N PHE A 105 -11.91 -9.65 8.39
CA PHE A 105 -11.74 -11.09 8.55
C PHE A 105 -10.26 -11.52 8.46
N ALA A 106 -9.53 -11.04 7.47
CA ALA A 106 -8.14 -11.43 7.25
C ALA A 106 -7.17 -10.85 8.28
N THR A 107 -7.49 -9.68 8.84
CA THR A 107 -6.60 -8.97 9.78
C THR A 107 -7.02 -9.09 11.24
N ASP A 108 -8.11 -9.80 11.52
CA ASP A 108 -8.74 -9.82 12.85
C ASP A 108 -9.03 -8.39 13.35
N GLY A 109 -9.42 -7.49 12.41
CA GLY A 109 -9.73 -6.09 12.68
C GLY A 109 -8.51 -5.17 12.84
N LEU A 110 -7.28 -5.67 12.67
CA LEU A 110 -6.10 -4.82 12.72
C LEU A 110 -6.11 -3.81 11.57
N LYS A 111 -5.97 -2.54 11.92
CA LYS A 111 -5.82 -1.42 10.98
C LYS A 111 -4.46 -0.75 11.18
N PRO A 112 -3.89 -0.11 10.15
CA PRO A 112 -2.71 0.73 10.32
C PRO A 112 -3.04 1.94 11.20
N ASP A 113 -2.12 2.32 12.09
CA ASP A 113 -2.25 3.54 12.90
C ASP A 113 -2.20 4.79 12.02
N LEU A 114 -1.42 4.74 10.95
CA LEU A 114 -1.26 5.80 9.96
C LEU A 114 -1.10 5.23 8.57
N THR A 115 -1.82 5.79 7.61
CA THR A 115 -1.61 5.55 6.18
C THR A 115 -1.13 6.84 5.52
N LEU A 116 0.00 6.79 4.86
CA LEU A 116 0.53 7.86 4.02
C LEU A 116 0.13 7.61 2.58
N TYR A 117 -0.77 8.43 2.07
CA TYR A 117 -1.19 8.37 0.68
C TYR A 117 -0.37 9.33 -0.17
N PHE A 118 0.51 8.78 -0.99
CA PHE A 118 1.32 9.54 -1.95
C PHE A 118 0.50 9.83 -3.20
N ASP A 119 -0.12 11.02 -3.24
CA ASP A 119 -1.00 11.43 -4.31
C ASP A 119 -0.23 11.96 -5.53
N ILE A 120 -0.60 11.45 -6.69
CA ILE A 120 -0.07 11.88 -7.99
C ILE A 120 -1.15 11.68 -9.06
N GLU A 121 -1.18 12.55 -10.08
CA GLU A 121 -2.06 12.36 -11.23
C GLU A 121 -1.76 11.04 -11.95
N ALA A 122 -2.81 10.33 -12.41
CA ALA A 122 -2.68 9.00 -12.98
C ALA A 122 -1.71 8.97 -14.18
N GLU A 123 -1.79 9.98 -15.04
CA GLU A 123 -0.94 10.14 -16.22
C GLU A 123 0.53 10.29 -15.85
N GLU A 124 0.81 11.08 -14.83
CA GLU A 124 2.18 11.29 -14.36
C GLU A 124 2.72 10.03 -13.69
N GLY A 125 1.92 9.36 -12.88
CA GLY A 125 2.28 8.09 -12.23
C GLY A 125 2.65 7.03 -13.26
N LEU A 126 1.82 6.84 -14.28
CA LEU A 126 2.07 5.90 -15.38
C LEU A 126 3.32 6.29 -16.20
N ALA A 127 3.53 7.58 -16.45
CA ALA A 127 4.72 8.05 -17.14
C ALA A 127 6.01 7.76 -16.35
N ARG A 128 5.98 7.85 -15.02
CA ARG A 128 7.10 7.47 -14.15
C ARG A 128 7.38 5.97 -14.18
N ILE A 129 6.33 5.13 -14.13
CA ILE A 129 6.46 3.67 -14.26
C ILE A 129 7.09 3.31 -15.61
N ALA A 130 6.61 3.88 -16.71
CA ALA A 130 7.14 3.63 -18.05
C ALA A 130 8.61 4.02 -18.21
N LYS A 131 9.09 5.01 -17.47
CA LYS A 131 10.50 5.44 -17.47
C LYS A 131 11.40 4.56 -16.58
N SER A 132 10.83 3.85 -15.62
CA SER A 132 11.58 2.95 -14.74
C SER A 132 11.98 1.68 -15.49
N ARG A 133 13.29 1.53 -15.77
CA ARG A 133 13.82 0.34 -16.46
C ARG A 133 14.01 -0.87 -15.55
N GLU A 134 14.02 -0.66 -14.24
CA GLU A 134 14.32 -1.70 -13.25
C GLU A 134 13.13 -2.61 -12.95
N ARG A 135 11.91 -2.11 -13.15
CA ARG A 135 10.67 -2.83 -12.91
C ARG A 135 9.89 -2.96 -14.22
N GLY A 136 9.71 -4.19 -14.70
CA GLY A 136 8.74 -4.46 -15.76
C GLY A 136 7.33 -4.08 -15.32
N ALA A 137 6.46 -3.65 -16.26
CA ALA A 137 5.05 -3.38 -15.98
C ALA A 137 4.34 -4.68 -15.55
N ASP A 138 3.75 -4.68 -14.36
CA ASP A 138 2.90 -5.78 -13.90
C ASP A 138 1.50 -5.72 -14.53
N ARG A 139 0.64 -6.68 -14.17
CA ARG A 139 -0.72 -6.78 -14.74
C ARG A 139 -1.55 -5.53 -14.47
N LEU A 140 -1.43 -4.92 -13.28
CA LEU A 140 -2.19 -3.72 -12.90
C LEU A 140 -1.63 -2.45 -13.57
N ASP A 141 -0.32 -2.38 -13.78
CA ASP A 141 0.30 -1.24 -14.47
C ASP A 141 -0.16 -1.13 -15.94
N ARG A 142 -0.70 -2.21 -16.51
CA ARG A 142 -1.20 -2.28 -17.89
C ARG A 142 -2.66 -1.85 -18.05
N GLU A 143 -3.34 -1.58 -16.95
CA GLU A 143 -4.71 -1.07 -16.96
C GLU A 143 -4.78 0.33 -17.58
N SER A 144 -5.99 0.74 -17.99
CA SER A 144 -6.22 2.05 -18.61
C SER A 144 -5.94 3.21 -17.66
N VAL A 145 -5.64 4.38 -18.20
CA VAL A 145 -5.51 5.63 -17.41
C VAL A 145 -6.79 5.89 -16.62
N GLU A 146 -7.96 5.65 -17.20
CA GLU A 146 -9.26 5.81 -16.55
C GLU A 146 -9.39 4.91 -15.32
N TRP A 147 -8.94 3.66 -15.43
CA TRP A 147 -8.90 2.74 -14.29
C TRP A 147 -7.99 3.27 -13.15
N HIS A 148 -6.82 3.81 -13.47
CA HIS A 148 -5.92 4.43 -12.50
C HIS A 148 -6.51 5.70 -11.86
N ARG A 149 -7.31 6.46 -12.59
CA ARG A 149 -8.07 7.59 -12.03
C ARG A 149 -9.10 7.12 -11.01
N HIS A 150 -9.86 6.05 -11.29
CA HIS A 150 -10.78 5.45 -10.32
C HIS A 150 -10.05 4.94 -9.06
N VAL A 151 -8.88 4.34 -9.21
CA VAL A 151 -8.04 3.94 -8.04
C VAL A 151 -7.67 5.18 -7.20
N ARG A 152 -7.25 6.26 -7.84
CA ARG A 152 -6.96 7.54 -7.15
C ARG A 152 -8.19 8.07 -6.40
N GLU A 153 -9.35 8.08 -7.04
CA GLU A 153 -10.63 8.47 -6.40
C GLU A 153 -10.91 7.61 -5.16
N GLY A 154 -10.60 6.31 -5.21
CA GLY A 154 -10.71 5.40 -4.08
C GLY A 154 -9.88 5.86 -2.89
N TYR A 155 -8.61 6.19 -3.09
CA TYR A 155 -7.76 6.72 -2.03
C TYR A 155 -8.25 8.06 -1.48
N LEU A 156 -8.71 8.98 -2.34
CA LEU A 156 -9.28 10.26 -1.91
C LEU A 156 -10.56 10.06 -1.09
N SER A 157 -11.41 9.10 -1.46
CA SER A 157 -12.60 8.73 -0.67
C SER A 157 -12.24 8.18 0.71
N ILE A 158 -11.19 7.37 0.82
CA ILE A 158 -10.70 6.86 2.11
C ILE A 158 -10.17 8.02 2.96
N LEU A 159 -9.39 8.92 2.37
CA LEU A 159 -8.88 10.12 3.04
C LEU A 159 -10.03 10.97 3.64
N GLU A 160 -11.10 11.18 2.89
CA GLU A 160 -12.27 11.94 3.35
C GLU A 160 -12.98 11.26 4.53
N LYS A 161 -13.06 9.93 4.52
CA LYS A 161 -13.71 9.14 5.58
C LYS A 161 -12.87 9.02 6.84
N GLU A 162 -11.56 8.91 6.70
CA GLU A 162 -10.63 8.65 7.82
C GLU A 162 -9.46 9.66 7.85
N PRO A 163 -9.74 11.00 7.92
CA PRO A 163 -8.70 12.04 7.80
C PRO A 163 -7.68 12.04 8.94
N ASN A 164 -8.00 11.41 10.07
CA ASN A 164 -7.08 11.27 11.20
C ASN A 164 -6.08 10.12 11.01
N ARG A 165 -6.48 9.08 10.29
CA ARG A 165 -5.64 7.89 10.03
C ARG A 165 -4.91 7.99 8.69
N VAL A 166 -5.52 8.59 7.69
CA VAL A 166 -4.97 8.71 6.33
C VAL A 166 -4.51 10.14 6.08
N ARG A 167 -3.26 10.30 5.67
CA ARG A 167 -2.67 11.61 5.39
C ARG A 167 -2.13 11.63 3.96
N LYS A 168 -2.46 12.71 3.26
CA LYS A 168 -2.03 12.90 1.87
C LYS A 168 -0.66 13.58 1.80
N ILE A 169 0.22 13.03 0.97
CA ILE A 169 1.51 13.60 0.59
C ILE A 169 1.49 13.88 -0.91
N ASP A 170 1.84 15.09 -1.32
CA ASP A 170 1.96 15.45 -2.74
C ASP A 170 3.21 14.81 -3.34
N ALA A 171 3.02 13.72 -4.09
CA ALA A 171 4.09 12.98 -4.72
C ALA A 171 4.51 13.55 -6.09
N SER A 172 3.92 14.65 -6.56
CA SER A 172 4.37 15.36 -7.77
C SER A 172 5.67 16.14 -7.53
N GLN A 173 5.96 16.46 -6.27
CA GLN A 173 7.14 17.20 -5.83
C GLN A 173 8.45 16.39 -6.03
N PRO A 174 9.64 17.07 -6.01
CA PRO A 174 10.92 16.38 -5.94
C PRO A 174 11.04 15.45 -4.73
N LEU A 175 11.80 14.36 -4.87
CA LEU A 175 11.92 13.31 -3.84
C LEU A 175 12.27 13.87 -2.46
N GLU A 176 13.22 14.80 -2.40
CA GLU A 176 13.67 15.42 -1.14
C GLU A 176 12.51 16.13 -0.41
N LYS A 177 11.65 16.80 -1.17
CA LYS A 177 10.47 17.48 -0.63
C LYS A 177 9.43 16.48 -0.14
N VAL A 178 9.16 15.44 -0.92
CA VAL A 178 8.25 14.35 -0.53
C VAL A 178 8.72 13.67 0.76
N VAL A 179 10.01 13.41 0.89
CA VAL A 179 10.60 12.83 2.11
C VAL A 179 10.45 13.79 3.30
N ALA A 180 10.74 15.09 3.12
CA ALA A 180 10.60 16.08 4.17
C ALA A 180 9.15 16.21 4.66
N ASP A 181 8.18 16.26 3.74
CA ASP A 181 6.76 16.33 4.08
C ASP A 181 6.28 15.04 4.79
N THR A 182 6.80 13.89 4.37
CA THR A 182 6.52 12.60 5.02
C THR A 182 7.04 12.59 6.46
N LEU A 183 8.28 13.04 6.68
CA LEU A 183 8.87 13.13 8.03
C LEU A 183 8.11 14.09 8.93
N ALA A 184 7.62 15.21 8.39
CA ALA A 184 6.81 16.16 9.15
C ALA A 184 5.49 15.50 9.65
N VAL A 185 4.80 14.78 8.77
CA VAL A 185 3.57 14.05 9.15
C VAL A 185 3.87 12.95 10.17
N LEU A 186 4.95 12.19 9.99
CA LEU A 186 5.36 11.16 10.94
C LEU A 186 5.66 11.76 12.33
N ALA A 187 6.37 12.89 12.39
CA ALA A 187 6.67 13.57 13.65
C ALA A 187 5.41 14.11 14.36
N GLU A 188 4.36 14.46 13.62
CA GLU A 188 3.08 14.86 14.21
C GLU A 188 2.34 13.67 14.85
N GLN A 189 2.39 12.51 14.21
CA GLN A 189 1.55 11.34 14.53
C GLN A 189 2.26 10.32 15.45
N VAL A 190 3.58 10.22 15.35
CA VAL A 190 4.37 9.23 16.10
C VAL A 190 5.18 9.94 17.17
N GLU A 191 4.78 9.74 18.44
CA GLU A 191 5.34 10.45 19.58
C GLU A 191 6.86 10.25 19.72
N SER A 192 7.35 9.05 19.42
CA SER A 192 8.79 8.72 19.46
C SER A 192 9.65 9.39 18.37
N LEU A 193 9.02 10.06 17.40
CA LEU A 193 9.71 10.74 16.30
C LEU A 193 9.76 12.27 16.44
N ARG A 194 9.14 12.81 17.51
CA ARG A 194 9.10 14.25 17.82
C ARG A 194 10.43 14.83 18.29
#